data_ce81e71b7b1ba3e6b66a515f2d867f81
#
_entry.id   ce81e71b7b1ba3e6b66a515f2d867f81
#
_cell.length_a   1.000
_cell.length_b   1.000
_cell.length_c   1.000
_cell.angle_alpha   90.00
_cell.angle_beta   90.00
_cell.angle_gamma   90.00
#
_symmetry.space_group_name_H-M   'P 1'
#
loop_
_entity.id
_entity.type
_entity.pdbx_description
1 polymer ?
#
loop_
_entity_poly.entity_id
_entity_poly.type
_entity_poly.pdbx_seq_one_letter_code
_entity_poly.pdbx_strand_id
1 'polypeptide(L)'
;LVGQGDEVIVVDPAYDSYDPAVRLAGARCVHVPLLPPSFRFDWDRVREAVTPRTRMIIVNSPQNPSCTVLSRDDLRELARLADEHDLYVLSDEVYEHLVYDGAVHCSVLSEPGLAARSLAVFSYGKSLHATGLRVGYCIAPAPLTTELRRVHQFNTFTIATALQHAVAAYLAEKPDVFATLAPFFTAKRRLLTEGLAGSVLRILPSAGTYFTLVDYSASEMLGTLDDTQAASVLLESVGVASIPLAP
;
A
#
# COMPACT_ATOMS: atom_id res chain seq x y z
N LEU A 1 11.30 -9.63 13.83
CA LEU A 1 10.22 -9.01 14.61
C LEU A 1 9.03 -9.96 14.78
N VAL A 2 8.75 -10.78 13.76
CA VAL A 2 7.70 -11.81 13.79
C VAL A 2 8.28 -13.18 13.48
N GLY A 3 7.67 -14.23 14.00
CA GLY A 3 8.16 -15.60 13.83
C GLY A 3 7.09 -16.64 14.10
N GLN A 4 7.51 -17.87 14.37
CA GLN A 4 6.59 -18.99 14.58
C GLN A 4 5.64 -18.74 15.76
N GLY A 5 4.36 -18.85 15.51
CA GLY A 5 3.29 -18.65 16.50
C GLY A 5 2.75 -17.22 16.58
N ASP A 6 3.44 -16.24 15.97
CA ASP A 6 2.98 -14.86 15.91
C ASP A 6 1.88 -14.67 14.86
N GLU A 7 1.09 -13.64 15.05
CA GLU A 7 0.06 -13.18 14.12
C GLU A 7 0.37 -11.76 13.63
N VAL A 8 0.07 -11.54 12.36
CA VAL A 8 0.21 -10.22 11.72
C VAL A 8 -1.15 -9.84 11.13
N ILE A 9 -1.68 -8.69 11.54
CA ILE A 9 -2.92 -8.15 10.95
C ILE A 9 -2.60 -7.50 9.61
N VAL A 10 -3.38 -7.87 8.59
CA VAL A 10 -3.33 -7.31 7.23
C VAL A 10 -4.75 -6.93 6.83
N VAL A 11 -4.93 -5.76 6.23
CA VAL A 11 -6.25 -5.32 5.73
C VAL A 11 -6.43 -5.71 4.26
N ASP A 12 -7.57 -6.27 3.92
CA ASP A 12 -7.89 -6.70 2.56
C ASP A 12 -8.87 -5.74 1.86
N PRO A 13 -8.75 -5.56 0.51
CA PRO A 13 -7.73 -6.16 -0.35
C PRO A 13 -6.33 -5.59 -0.07
N ALA A 14 -5.31 -6.44 -0.14
CA ALA A 14 -3.94 -6.11 0.19
C ALA A 14 -2.99 -6.31 -1.00
N TYR A 15 -1.81 -5.69 -0.95
CA TYR A 15 -0.73 -6.05 -1.85
C TYR A 15 -0.35 -7.52 -1.62
N ASP A 16 -0.31 -8.28 -2.69
CA ASP A 16 -0.17 -9.74 -2.72
C ASP A 16 1.08 -10.30 -2.05
N SER A 17 2.09 -9.46 -1.82
CA SER A 17 3.36 -9.84 -1.20
C SER A 17 3.30 -9.92 0.34
N TYR A 18 2.29 -9.34 1.00
CA TYR A 18 2.29 -9.28 2.47
C TYR A 18 2.07 -10.66 3.08
N ASP A 19 1.03 -11.38 2.68
CA ASP A 19 0.74 -12.70 3.24
C ASP A 19 1.88 -13.71 3.00
N PRO A 20 2.43 -13.87 1.78
CA PRO A 20 3.59 -14.74 1.57
C PRO A 20 4.81 -14.33 2.40
N ALA A 21 5.10 -13.05 2.57
CA ALA A 21 6.23 -12.57 3.36
C ALA A 21 6.07 -12.92 4.85
N VAL A 22 4.86 -12.76 5.40
CA VAL A 22 4.52 -13.13 6.78
C VAL A 22 4.66 -14.64 6.98
N ARG A 23 4.14 -15.44 6.05
CA ARG A 23 4.26 -16.92 6.10
C ARG A 23 5.71 -17.39 6.00
N LEU A 24 6.52 -16.77 5.15
CA LEU A 24 7.95 -17.06 5.05
C LEU A 24 8.71 -16.74 6.35
N ALA A 25 8.25 -15.75 7.11
CA ALA A 25 8.78 -15.47 8.44
C ALA A 25 8.32 -16.48 9.52
N GLY A 26 7.41 -17.39 9.18
CA GLY A 26 6.86 -18.40 10.09
C GLY A 26 5.63 -17.94 10.88
N ALA A 27 5.14 -16.73 10.62
CA ALA A 27 3.95 -16.15 11.25
C ALA A 27 2.67 -16.43 10.44
N ARG A 28 1.53 -16.04 10.96
CA ARG A 28 0.21 -16.16 10.31
C ARG A 28 -0.41 -14.79 10.07
N CYS A 29 -0.97 -14.57 8.88
CA CYS A 29 -1.81 -13.41 8.63
C CYS A 29 -3.19 -13.56 9.25
N VAL A 30 -3.69 -12.47 9.82
CA VAL A 30 -5.09 -12.27 10.23
C VAL A 30 -5.66 -11.19 9.33
N HIS A 31 -6.55 -11.59 8.43
CA HIS A 31 -7.10 -10.72 7.40
C HIS A 31 -8.32 -9.97 7.91
N VAL A 32 -8.34 -8.64 7.75
CA VAL A 32 -9.45 -7.75 8.11
C VAL A 32 -9.98 -7.07 6.86
N PRO A 33 -11.23 -7.34 6.44
CA PRO A 33 -11.74 -6.79 5.19
C PRO A 33 -12.06 -5.29 5.29
N LEU A 34 -11.58 -4.54 4.31
CA LEU A 34 -12.06 -3.19 3.99
C LEU A 34 -13.27 -3.32 3.07
N LEU A 35 -14.39 -2.71 3.43
CA LEU A 35 -15.63 -2.89 2.69
C LEU A 35 -15.85 -1.83 1.61
N PRO A 36 -16.25 -2.25 0.38
CA PRO A 36 -16.63 -1.32 -0.66
C PRO A 36 -17.89 -0.53 -0.27
N PRO A 37 -18.15 0.64 -0.85
CA PRO A 37 -17.33 1.28 -1.87
C PRO A 37 -16.20 2.14 -1.29
N SER A 38 -16.17 2.36 0.03
CA SER A 38 -15.27 3.30 0.67
C SER A 38 -13.88 2.73 0.96
N PHE A 39 -13.79 1.44 1.21
CA PHE A 39 -12.58 0.75 1.65
C PHE A 39 -11.87 1.45 2.82
N ARG A 40 -12.62 2.12 3.68
CA ARG A 40 -12.06 2.76 4.87
C ARG A 40 -11.78 1.74 5.96
N PHE A 41 -10.79 2.05 6.79
CA PHE A 41 -10.49 1.25 7.98
C PHE A 41 -11.69 1.26 8.94
N ASP A 42 -12.10 0.08 9.36
CA ASP A 42 -13.01 -0.15 10.46
C ASP A 42 -12.17 -0.55 11.68
N TRP A 43 -11.84 0.42 12.50
CA TRP A 43 -10.95 0.22 13.63
C TRP A 43 -11.53 -0.71 14.70
N ASP A 44 -12.85 -0.85 14.79
CA ASP A 44 -13.48 -1.80 15.69
C ASP A 44 -13.23 -3.23 15.24
N ARG A 45 -13.36 -3.51 13.93
CA ARG A 45 -12.99 -4.81 13.35
C ARG A 45 -11.49 -5.11 13.49
N VAL A 46 -10.64 -4.11 13.29
CA VAL A 46 -9.20 -4.28 13.49
C VAL A 46 -8.91 -4.64 14.96
N ARG A 47 -9.57 -3.98 15.91
CA ARG A 47 -9.43 -4.26 17.35
C ARG A 47 -9.93 -5.66 17.72
N GLU A 48 -11.06 -6.09 17.17
CA GLU A 48 -11.60 -7.44 17.36
C GLU A 48 -10.68 -8.54 16.82
N ALA A 49 -9.88 -8.24 15.81
CA ALA A 49 -8.92 -9.17 15.22
C ALA A 49 -7.64 -9.35 16.04
N VAL A 50 -7.38 -8.47 17.02
CA VAL A 50 -6.19 -8.58 17.89
C VAL A 50 -6.33 -9.74 18.85
N THR A 51 -5.29 -10.56 18.95
CA THR A 51 -5.19 -11.66 19.90
C THR A 51 -3.88 -11.54 20.71
N PRO A 52 -3.69 -12.33 21.78
CA PRO A 52 -2.42 -12.37 22.51
C PRO A 52 -1.20 -12.79 21.65
N ARG A 53 -1.42 -13.30 20.44
CA ARG A 53 -0.38 -13.66 19.49
C ARG A 53 -0.12 -12.57 18.46
N THR A 54 -0.96 -11.55 18.38
CA THR A 54 -0.76 -10.46 17.43
C THR A 54 0.50 -9.70 17.80
N ARG A 55 1.43 -9.59 16.85
CA ARG A 55 2.73 -8.95 17.05
C ARG A 55 2.92 -7.72 16.18
N MET A 56 2.24 -7.68 15.04
CA MET A 56 2.41 -6.62 14.05
C MET A 56 1.10 -6.35 13.32
N ILE A 57 0.94 -5.11 12.89
CA ILE A 57 -0.05 -4.72 11.88
C ILE A 57 0.67 -4.14 10.66
N ILE A 58 0.27 -4.56 9.47
CA ILE A 58 0.73 -3.98 8.20
C ILE A 58 -0.33 -3.00 7.71
N VAL A 59 0.06 -1.77 7.47
CA VAL A 59 -0.77 -0.74 6.84
C VAL A 59 -0.10 -0.25 5.58
N ASN A 60 -0.90 0.13 4.58
CA ASN A 60 -0.40 0.73 3.35
C ASN A 60 -1.18 2.03 3.08
N SER A 61 -0.48 3.14 2.94
CA SER A 61 -1.11 4.44 2.66
C SER A 61 -0.19 5.35 1.83
N PRO A 62 -0.66 5.83 0.69
CA PRO A 62 -1.88 5.47 -0.04
C PRO A 62 -1.97 3.98 -0.37
N GLN A 63 -3.16 3.40 -0.26
CA GLN A 63 -3.35 1.95 -0.24
C GLN A 63 -3.47 1.34 -1.65
N ASN A 64 -2.74 0.27 -1.89
CA ASN A 64 -2.86 -0.61 -3.04
C ASN A 64 -3.69 -1.86 -2.65
N PRO A 65 -4.85 -2.14 -3.26
CA PRO A 65 -5.39 -1.51 -4.48
C PRO A 65 -6.54 -0.52 -4.23
N SER A 66 -6.99 -0.28 -3.01
CA SER A 66 -8.23 0.46 -2.71
C SER A 66 -8.15 1.97 -3.02
N CYS A 67 -6.95 2.51 -3.23
CA CYS A 67 -6.69 3.93 -3.48
C CYS A 67 -7.07 4.86 -2.32
N THR A 68 -7.31 4.31 -1.13
CA THR A 68 -7.61 5.10 0.08
C THR A 68 -6.34 5.66 0.71
N VAL A 69 -6.51 6.71 1.50
CA VAL A 69 -5.42 7.36 2.24
C VAL A 69 -5.79 7.42 3.71
N LEU A 70 -4.90 6.99 4.59
CA LEU A 70 -5.08 7.11 6.03
C LEU A 70 -5.10 8.57 6.46
N SER A 71 -6.08 8.94 7.25
CA SER A 71 -6.20 10.25 7.87
C SER A 71 -5.34 10.34 9.14
N ARG A 72 -5.21 11.57 9.68
CA ARG A 72 -4.59 11.75 11.01
C ARG A 72 -5.36 11.05 12.13
N ASP A 73 -6.67 10.94 12.00
CA ASP A 73 -7.48 10.24 12.99
C ASP A 73 -7.25 8.73 12.90
N ASP A 74 -7.10 8.19 11.69
CA ASP A 74 -6.69 6.79 11.52
C ASP A 74 -5.32 6.50 12.16
N LEU A 75 -4.34 7.41 12.00
CA LEU A 75 -3.04 7.24 12.65
C LEU A 75 -3.14 7.28 14.18
N ARG A 76 -4.03 8.10 14.75
CA ARG A 76 -4.27 8.12 16.20
C ARG A 76 -4.91 6.85 16.72
N GLU A 77 -5.86 6.28 15.95
CA GLU A 77 -6.46 4.97 16.29
C GLU A 77 -5.41 3.86 16.20
N LEU A 78 -4.60 3.86 15.14
CA LEU A 78 -3.49 2.91 14.99
C LEU A 78 -2.49 3.04 16.14
N ALA A 79 -2.16 4.27 16.55
CA ALA A 79 -1.23 4.52 17.66
C ALA A 79 -1.78 3.95 18.97
N ARG A 80 -3.08 4.19 19.28
CA ARG A 80 -3.73 3.64 20.46
C ARG A 80 -3.70 2.11 20.44
N LEU A 81 -4.11 1.51 19.34
CA LEU A 81 -4.12 0.06 19.21
C LEU A 81 -2.73 -0.54 19.38
N ALA A 82 -1.73 0.06 18.74
CA ALA A 82 -0.36 -0.40 18.82
C ALA A 82 0.24 -0.25 20.22
N ASP A 83 -0.15 0.78 20.96
CA ASP A 83 0.28 0.98 22.35
C ASP A 83 -0.41 0.02 23.32
N GLU A 84 -1.74 -0.13 23.23
CA GLU A 84 -2.54 -1.03 24.06
C GLU A 84 -2.08 -2.50 23.99
N HIS A 85 -1.63 -2.93 22.82
CA HIS A 85 -1.29 -4.34 22.55
C HIS A 85 0.19 -4.60 22.26
N ASP A 86 1.05 -3.60 22.47
CA ASP A 86 2.50 -3.64 22.19
C ASP A 86 2.82 -4.17 20.77
N LEU A 87 2.14 -3.62 19.76
CA LEU A 87 2.32 -4.02 18.37
C LEU A 87 3.42 -3.23 17.69
N TYR A 88 4.15 -3.88 16.81
CA TYR A 88 4.91 -3.21 15.76
C TYR A 88 4.00 -2.80 14.61
N VAL A 89 4.41 -1.76 13.89
CA VAL A 89 3.73 -1.32 12.67
C VAL A 89 4.69 -1.39 11.49
N LEU A 90 4.30 -2.10 10.44
CA LEU A 90 4.94 -1.99 9.13
C LEU A 90 4.06 -1.09 8.27
N SER A 91 4.55 0.11 7.96
CA SER A 91 3.86 1.08 7.12
C SER A 91 4.48 1.11 5.73
N ASP A 92 3.71 0.65 4.75
CA ASP A 92 4.08 0.76 3.35
C ASP A 92 3.60 2.10 2.80
N GLU A 93 4.54 3.03 2.60
CA GLU A 93 4.29 4.41 2.16
C GLU A 93 4.85 4.69 0.76
N VAL A 94 4.98 3.64 -0.07
CA VAL A 94 5.61 3.75 -1.40
C VAL A 94 4.89 4.69 -2.36
N TYR A 95 3.64 5.06 -2.07
CA TYR A 95 2.84 6.00 -2.84
C TYR A 95 2.68 7.38 -2.17
N GLU A 96 3.53 7.75 -1.21
CA GLU A 96 3.43 8.97 -0.40
C GLU A 96 3.23 10.26 -1.19
N HIS A 97 3.79 10.34 -2.41
CA HIS A 97 3.68 11.50 -3.30
C HIS A 97 2.50 11.44 -4.28
N LEU A 98 1.71 10.38 -4.25
CA LEU A 98 0.58 10.17 -5.14
C LEU A 98 -0.73 10.32 -4.36
N VAL A 99 -1.08 11.54 -4.05
CA VAL A 99 -2.35 11.93 -3.39
C VAL A 99 -3.07 12.99 -4.21
N TYR A 100 -4.41 12.98 -4.19
CA TYR A 100 -5.24 13.75 -5.09
C TYR A 100 -6.33 14.53 -4.34
N ASP A 101 -6.93 15.51 -5.01
CA ASP A 101 -8.16 16.19 -4.61
C ASP A 101 -8.10 16.78 -3.18
N GLY A 102 -6.92 17.28 -2.79
CA GLY A 102 -6.70 17.87 -1.47
C GLY A 102 -6.44 16.84 -0.35
N ALA A 103 -6.40 15.55 -0.67
CA ALA A 103 -5.91 14.56 0.28
C ALA A 103 -4.44 14.82 0.65
N VAL A 104 -4.12 14.57 1.90
CA VAL A 104 -2.76 14.74 2.42
C VAL A 104 -2.28 13.38 2.94
N HIS A 105 -1.13 12.94 2.43
CA HIS A 105 -0.47 11.78 3.00
C HIS A 105 0.02 12.09 4.43
N CYS A 106 -0.34 11.22 5.37
CA CYS A 106 0.13 11.28 6.75
C CYS A 106 1.01 10.06 7.00
N SER A 107 2.31 10.29 7.16
CA SER A 107 3.25 9.21 7.50
C SER A 107 3.09 8.79 8.97
N VAL A 108 3.23 7.49 9.24
CA VAL A 108 3.31 6.98 10.63
C VAL A 108 4.47 7.62 11.42
N LEU A 109 5.48 8.12 10.73
CA LEU A 109 6.61 8.83 11.34
C LEU A 109 6.21 10.20 11.91
N SER A 110 5.07 10.76 11.50
CA SER A 110 4.56 12.04 12.01
C SER A 110 3.79 11.90 13.33
N GLU A 111 3.48 10.67 13.74
CA GLU A 111 2.80 10.36 15.00
C GLU A 111 3.81 9.75 15.99
N PRO A 112 4.16 10.45 17.09
CA PRO A 112 5.25 10.02 17.99
C PRO A 112 5.09 8.60 18.54
N GLY A 113 3.86 8.20 18.89
CA GLY A 113 3.55 6.85 19.37
C GLY A 113 3.82 5.77 18.33
N LEU A 114 3.63 6.07 17.06
CA LEU A 114 3.93 5.16 15.94
C LEU A 114 5.41 5.20 15.55
N ALA A 115 6.02 6.38 15.48
CA ALA A 115 7.42 6.53 15.07
C ALA A 115 8.38 5.67 15.91
N ALA A 116 8.05 5.46 17.20
CA ALA A 116 8.86 4.66 18.13
C ALA A 116 8.80 3.15 17.88
N ARG A 117 7.80 2.64 17.14
CA ARG A 117 7.54 1.22 16.93
C ARG A 117 7.27 0.81 15.49
N SER A 118 7.51 1.73 14.53
CA SER A 118 7.22 1.51 13.12
C SER A 118 8.46 1.29 12.26
N LEU A 119 8.27 0.50 11.20
CA LEU A 119 9.12 0.48 10.02
C LEU A 119 8.32 1.10 8.87
N ALA A 120 8.68 2.30 8.46
CA ALA A 120 8.10 2.95 7.29
C ALA A 120 8.95 2.64 6.05
N VAL A 121 8.33 2.06 5.00
CA VAL A 121 9.02 1.64 3.80
C VAL A 121 8.60 2.48 2.60
N PHE A 122 9.57 2.83 1.77
CA PHE A 122 9.43 3.74 0.64
C PHE A 122 10.12 3.16 -0.60
N SER A 123 9.67 3.57 -1.80
CA SER A 123 10.23 3.05 -3.05
C SER A 123 10.41 4.12 -4.10
N TYR A 124 11.63 4.34 -4.51
CA TYR A 124 11.93 5.16 -5.70
C TYR A 124 11.40 4.54 -7.00
N GLY A 125 11.13 3.24 -7.01
CA GLY A 125 10.48 2.58 -8.13
C GLY A 125 9.11 3.16 -8.46
N LYS A 126 8.38 3.62 -7.45
CA LYS A 126 7.04 4.22 -7.60
C LYS A 126 7.13 5.72 -7.89
N SER A 127 7.92 6.44 -7.12
CA SER A 127 8.02 7.89 -7.19
C SER A 127 8.91 8.41 -8.33
N LEU A 128 9.76 7.57 -8.93
CA LEU A 128 10.60 7.93 -10.08
C LEU A 128 10.26 7.16 -11.36
N HIS A 129 9.12 6.47 -11.44
CA HIS A 129 8.71 5.61 -12.57
C HIS A 129 9.78 4.56 -12.95
N ALA A 130 10.53 4.07 -11.96
CA ALA A 130 11.71 3.26 -12.17
C ALA A 130 11.64 1.92 -11.38
N THR A 131 10.49 1.23 -11.50
CA THR A 131 10.19 0.00 -10.74
C THR A 131 11.25 -1.08 -10.92
N GLY A 132 11.87 -1.18 -12.10
CA GLY A 132 12.92 -2.15 -12.41
C GLY A 132 14.24 -1.91 -11.71
N LEU A 133 14.51 -0.71 -11.20
CA LEU A 133 15.78 -0.40 -10.49
C LEU A 133 15.87 -1.05 -9.11
N ARG A 134 14.75 -1.43 -8.50
CA ARG A 134 14.67 -2.10 -7.19
C ARG A 134 15.36 -1.31 -6.06
N VAL A 135 15.23 0.02 -6.05
CA VAL A 135 15.79 0.91 -5.02
C VAL A 135 14.67 1.48 -4.17
N GLY A 136 14.79 1.31 -2.87
CA GLY A 136 13.90 1.86 -1.86
C GLY A 136 14.64 2.07 -0.56
N TYR A 137 13.95 2.53 0.47
CA TYR A 137 14.52 2.75 1.78
C TYR A 137 13.49 2.47 2.87
N CYS A 138 14.00 2.25 4.08
CA CYS A 138 13.20 2.09 5.28
C CYS A 138 13.67 3.09 6.34
N ILE A 139 12.72 3.72 7.02
CA ILE A 139 12.97 4.58 8.17
C ILE A 139 12.34 3.90 9.39
N ALA A 140 13.16 3.71 10.43
CA ALA A 140 12.72 3.08 11.67
C ALA A 140 13.58 3.59 12.85
N PRO A 141 13.13 3.46 14.10
CA PRO A 141 13.95 3.78 15.27
C PRO A 141 15.19 2.88 15.35
N ALA A 142 16.22 3.35 16.03
CA ALA A 142 17.53 2.69 16.06
C ALA A 142 17.50 1.19 16.43
N PRO A 143 16.71 0.73 17.43
CA PRO A 143 16.62 -0.71 17.72
C PRO A 143 16.10 -1.52 16.53
N LEU A 144 15.02 -1.10 15.88
CA LEU A 144 14.44 -1.80 14.72
C LEU A 144 15.36 -1.72 13.51
N THR A 145 16.03 -0.59 13.29
CA THR A 145 17.04 -0.42 12.23
C THR A 145 18.20 -1.41 12.41
N THR A 146 18.64 -1.64 13.65
CA THR A 146 19.72 -2.59 13.94
C THR A 146 19.32 -4.02 13.54
N GLU A 147 18.12 -4.45 13.90
CA GLU A 147 17.63 -5.79 13.54
C GLU A 147 17.38 -5.94 12.04
N LEU A 148 16.81 -4.91 11.40
CA LEU A 148 16.65 -4.89 9.96
C LEU A 148 17.98 -5.05 9.23
N ARG A 149 19.04 -4.31 9.65
CA ARG A 149 20.37 -4.39 9.07
C ARG A 149 21.02 -5.77 9.25
N ARG A 150 20.81 -6.43 10.37
CA ARG A 150 21.30 -7.80 10.61
C ARG A 150 20.74 -8.79 9.58
N VAL A 151 19.42 -8.71 9.32
CA VAL A 151 18.79 -9.58 8.33
C VAL A 151 19.19 -9.18 6.91
N HIS A 152 19.18 -7.88 6.61
CA HIS A 152 19.50 -7.36 5.29
C HIS A 152 20.92 -7.72 4.84
N GLN A 153 21.89 -7.74 5.76
CA GLN A 153 23.27 -8.12 5.47
C GLN A 153 23.39 -9.51 4.85
N PHE A 154 22.56 -10.48 5.27
CA PHE A 154 22.64 -11.86 4.80
C PHE A 154 21.62 -12.19 3.71
N ASN A 155 20.56 -11.38 3.58
CA ASN A 155 19.53 -11.57 2.57
C ASN A 155 19.88 -10.87 1.25
N THR A 156 20.21 -9.58 1.33
CA THR A 156 20.46 -8.71 0.15
C THR A 156 21.92 -8.22 0.11
N PHE A 157 22.59 -8.10 1.27
CA PHE A 157 23.88 -7.48 1.50
C PHE A 157 23.87 -5.97 1.20
N THR A 158 23.69 -5.56 -0.05
CA THR A 158 23.52 -4.16 -0.46
C THR A 158 22.77 -4.07 -1.78
N ILE A 159 22.08 -2.95 -1.98
CA ILE A 159 21.55 -2.58 -3.28
C ILE A 159 22.72 -2.14 -4.19
N ALA A 160 22.60 -2.37 -5.50
CA ALA A 160 23.63 -2.01 -6.47
C ALA A 160 24.06 -0.55 -6.28
N THR A 161 25.33 -0.33 -5.94
CA THR A 161 25.89 0.98 -5.58
C THR A 161 25.72 2.00 -6.71
N ALA A 162 25.90 1.58 -7.97
CA ALA A 162 25.71 2.45 -9.13
C ALA A 162 24.26 3.01 -9.22
N LEU A 163 23.25 2.20 -8.88
CA LEU A 163 21.86 2.64 -8.88
C LEU A 163 21.57 3.61 -7.74
N GLN A 164 22.16 3.43 -6.57
CA GLN A 164 22.05 4.38 -5.46
C GLN A 164 22.62 5.75 -5.84
N HIS A 165 23.81 5.77 -6.45
CA HIS A 165 24.41 7.02 -6.97
C HIS A 165 23.59 7.66 -8.08
N ALA A 166 23.02 6.87 -9.00
CA ALA A 166 22.16 7.38 -10.07
C ALA A 166 20.89 8.05 -9.51
N VAL A 167 20.22 7.42 -8.53
CA VAL A 167 19.07 8.02 -7.86
C VAL A 167 19.46 9.30 -7.13
N ALA A 168 20.57 9.31 -6.38
CA ALA A 168 21.04 10.47 -5.66
C ALA A 168 21.35 11.64 -6.61
N ALA A 169 22.06 11.38 -7.72
CA ALA A 169 22.38 12.38 -8.74
C ALA A 169 21.11 12.94 -9.39
N TYR A 170 20.15 12.06 -9.74
CA TYR A 170 18.88 12.49 -10.32
C TYR A 170 18.07 13.39 -9.38
N LEU A 171 17.98 13.04 -8.10
CA LEU A 171 17.28 13.84 -7.09
C LEU A 171 17.95 15.21 -6.87
N ALA A 172 19.29 15.25 -6.92
CA ALA A 172 20.03 16.52 -6.84
C ALA A 172 19.78 17.42 -8.05
N GLU A 173 19.66 16.82 -9.25
CA GLU A 173 19.38 17.57 -10.50
C GLU A 173 17.91 17.99 -10.61
N LYS A 174 16.98 17.19 -10.09
CA LYS A 174 15.53 17.37 -10.18
C LYS A 174 14.88 17.42 -8.80
N PRO A 175 15.15 18.44 -7.97
CA PRO A 175 14.66 18.50 -6.59
C PRO A 175 13.13 18.53 -6.49
N ASP A 176 12.44 19.03 -7.52
CA ASP A 176 10.98 19.17 -7.56
C ASP A 176 10.26 17.95 -8.19
N VAL A 177 10.99 16.87 -8.49
CA VAL A 177 10.41 15.71 -9.20
C VAL A 177 9.15 15.16 -8.53
N PHE A 178 9.14 15.08 -7.22
CA PHE A 178 8.00 14.54 -6.47
C PHE A 178 6.76 15.44 -6.56
N ALA A 179 6.92 16.75 -6.63
CA ALA A 179 5.82 17.70 -6.80
C ALA A 179 5.11 17.56 -8.15
N THR A 180 5.76 16.97 -9.15
CA THR A 180 5.19 16.77 -10.49
C THR A 180 4.26 15.55 -10.57
N LEU A 181 4.34 14.61 -9.62
CA LEU A 181 3.65 13.32 -9.70
C LEU A 181 2.13 13.46 -9.58
N ALA A 182 1.65 14.16 -8.57
CA ALA A 182 0.21 14.33 -8.35
C ALA A 182 -0.49 15.00 -9.55
N PRO A 183 0.01 16.12 -10.12
CA PRO A 183 -0.55 16.69 -11.34
C PRO A 183 -0.53 15.73 -12.54
N PHE A 184 0.58 15.02 -12.74
CA PHE A 184 0.74 14.07 -13.84
C PHE A 184 -0.30 12.94 -13.78
N PHE A 185 -0.44 12.30 -12.62
CA PHE A 185 -1.40 11.20 -12.47
C PHE A 185 -2.86 11.69 -12.38
N THR A 186 -3.10 12.88 -11.85
CA THR A 186 -4.43 13.51 -11.89
C THR A 186 -4.93 13.67 -13.32
N ALA A 187 -4.06 14.12 -14.24
CA ALA A 187 -4.43 14.24 -15.65
C ALA A 187 -4.78 12.89 -16.29
N LYS A 188 -4.02 11.83 -15.97
CA LYS A 188 -4.30 10.47 -16.46
C LYS A 188 -5.59 9.88 -15.87
N ARG A 189 -5.80 10.06 -14.57
CA ARG A 189 -7.05 9.65 -13.90
C ARG A 189 -8.26 10.32 -14.52
N ARG A 190 -8.16 11.63 -14.81
CA ARG A 190 -9.22 12.38 -15.47
C ARG A 190 -9.56 11.80 -16.85
N LEU A 191 -8.55 11.52 -17.69
CA LEU A 191 -8.76 10.90 -18.99
C LEU A 191 -9.53 9.58 -18.89
N LEU A 192 -9.17 8.72 -17.94
CA LEU A 192 -9.86 7.45 -17.71
C LEU A 192 -11.31 7.68 -17.24
N THR A 193 -11.51 8.61 -16.31
CA THR A 193 -12.85 8.94 -15.76
C THR A 193 -13.75 9.52 -16.85
N GLU A 194 -13.26 10.44 -17.66
CA GLU A 194 -13.98 11.03 -18.78
C GLU A 194 -14.27 9.99 -19.88
N GLY A 195 -13.31 9.10 -20.16
CA GLY A 195 -13.47 8.04 -21.17
C GLY A 195 -14.49 6.96 -20.76
N LEU A 196 -14.67 6.73 -19.47
CA LEU A 196 -15.68 5.79 -18.97
C LEU A 196 -17.03 6.47 -18.61
N ALA A 197 -17.11 7.80 -18.72
CA ALA A 197 -18.33 8.52 -18.41
C ALA A 197 -19.49 8.08 -19.33
N GLY A 198 -20.65 7.77 -18.73
CA GLY A 198 -21.82 7.26 -19.44
C GLY A 198 -21.76 5.77 -19.81
N SER A 199 -20.68 5.06 -19.48
CA SER A 199 -20.64 3.60 -19.57
C SER A 199 -21.30 2.94 -18.36
N VAL A 200 -21.49 1.62 -18.42
CA VAL A 200 -21.98 0.82 -17.27
C VAL A 200 -20.91 0.57 -16.22
N LEU A 201 -19.66 0.94 -16.50
CA LEU A 201 -18.52 0.78 -15.59
C LEU A 201 -18.44 1.98 -14.65
N ARG A 202 -18.50 1.74 -13.36
CA ARG A 202 -18.44 2.79 -12.35
C ARG A 202 -17.07 2.87 -11.70
N ILE A 203 -16.39 4.01 -11.88
CA ILE A 203 -15.14 4.29 -11.19
C ILE A 203 -15.43 4.54 -9.70
N LEU A 204 -14.70 3.85 -8.83
CA LEU A 204 -14.77 4.05 -7.39
C LEU A 204 -13.88 5.23 -6.95
N PRO A 205 -14.17 5.84 -5.78
CA PRO A 205 -13.37 6.95 -5.26
C PRO A 205 -11.89 6.58 -5.13
N SER A 206 -11.00 7.50 -5.51
CA SER A 206 -9.55 7.35 -5.40
C SER A 206 -8.95 8.61 -4.79
N ALA A 207 -8.35 8.51 -3.62
CA ALA A 207 -7.65 9.61 -2.95
C ALA A 207 -6.13 9.55 -3.17
N GLY A 208 -5.60 8.42 -3.61
CA GLY A 208 -4.16 8.24 -3.85
C GLY A 208 -3.83 7.10 -4.79
N THR A 209 -2.56 6.81 -4.98
CA THR A 209 -1.95 5.82 -5.88
C THR A 209 -2.14 6.13 -7.36
N TYR A 210 -1.69 5.25 -8.26
CA TYR A 210 -1.96 5.33 -9.71
C TYR A 210 -2.94 4.23 -10.17
N PHE A 211 -3.60 3.55 -9.22
CA PHE A 211 -4.66 2.60 -9.52
C PHE A 211 -6.01 3.29 -9.62
N THR A 212 -6.96 2.59 -10.20
CA THR A 212 -8.36 2.98 -10.24
C THR A 212 -9.19 1.71 -10.13
N LEU A 213 -10.02 1.63 -9.11
CA LEU A 213 -10.98 0.54 -8.99
C LEU A 213 -12.23 0.84 -9.83
N VAL A 214 -12.71 -0.18 -10.51
CA VAL A 214 -13.88 -0.10 -11.38
C VAL A 214 -14.90 -1.15 -10.93
N ASP A 215 -16.09 -0.69 -10.59
CA ASP A 215 -17.23 -1.56 -10.35
C ASP A 215 -17.91 -1.85 -11.69
N TYR A 216 -17.97 -3.13 -12.03
CA TYR A 216 -18.56 -3.65 -13.27
C TYR A 216 -19.90 -4.37 -13.06
N SER A 217 -20.46 -4.32 -11.85
CA SER A 217 -21.67 -5.06 -11.47
C SER A 217 -22.91 -4.76 -12.32
N ALA A 218 -22.96 -3.55 -12.92
CA ALA A 218 -24.04 -3.15 -13.82
C ALA A 218 -23.85 -3.59 -15.28
N SER A 219 -22.74 -4.25 -15.60
CA SER A 219 -22.47 -4.74 -16.96
C SER A 219 -23.22 -6.04 -17.24
N GLU A 220 -23.97 -6.10 -18.33
CA GLU A 220 -24.63 -7.35 -18.78
C GLU A 220 -23.61 -8.44 -19.10
N MET A 221 -22.43 -8.07 -19.61
CA MET A 221 -21.36 -9.00 -19.98
C MET A 221 -20.56 -9.50 -18.79
N LEU A 222 -20.30 -8.63 -17.79
CA LEU A 222 -19.35 -8.89 -16.73
C LEU A 222 -20.00 -9.10 -15.35
N GLY A 223 -21.18 -8.51 -15.13
CA GLY A 223 -21.78 -8.35 -13.79
C GLY A 223 -22.12 -9.63 -13.04
N THR A 224 -22.17 -10.77 -13.72
CA THR A 224 -22.40 -12.10 -13.11
C THR A 224 -21.12 -12.91 -12.92
N LEU A 225 -19.99 -12.40 -13.43
CA LEU A 225 -18.70 -13.06 -13.36
C LEU A 225 -17.96 -12.66 -12.08
N ASP A 226 -17.11 -13.54 -11.58
CA ASP A 226 -16.10 -13.13 -10.61
C ASP A 226 -15.05 -12.23 -11.28
N ASP A 227 -14.22 -11.57 -10.48
CA ASP A 227 -13.27 -10.57 -10.98
C ASP A 227 -12.13 -11.17 -11.81
N THR A 228 -11.73 -12.42 -11.56
CA THR A 228 -10.76 -13.15 -12.39
C THR A 228 -11.34 -13.48 -13.76
N GLN A 229 -12.59 -13.95 -13.79
CA GLN A 229 -13.31 -14.21 -15.04
C GLN A 229 -13.54 -12.90 -15.82
N ALA A 230 -13.96 -11.84 -15.13
CA ALA A 230 -14.18 -10.54 -15.75
C ALA A 230 -12.88 -9.96 -16.34
N ALA A 231 -11.75 -10.10 -15.65
CA ALA A 231 -10.44 -9.69 -16.17
C ALA A 231 -10.04 -10.47 -17.41
N SER A 232 -10.29 -11.79 -17.44
CA SER A 232 -10.04 -12.63 -18.61
C SER A 232 -10.90 -12.23 -19.81
N VAL A 233 -12.20 -11.98 -19.59
CA VAL A 233 -13.11 -11.52 -20.66
C VAL A 233 -12.68 -10.16 -21.22
N LEU A 234 -12.30 -9.21 -20.35
CA LEU A 234 -11.78 -7.91 -20.79
C LEU A 234 -10.52 -8.05 -21.64
N LEU A 235 -9.62 -8.92 -21.24
CA LEU A 235 -8.39 -9.16 -21.98
C LEU A 235 -8.66 -9.80 -23.35
N GLU A 236 -9.45 -10.87 -23.38
CA GLU A 236 -9.67 -11.67 -24.59
C GLU A 236 -10.60 -10.99 -25.60
N SER A 237 -11.65 -10.31 -25.11
CA SER A 237 -12.69 -9.74 -25.98
C SER A 237 -12.43 -8.29 -26.37
N VAL A 238 -11.74 -7.53 -25.50
CA VAL A 238 -11.56 -6.08 -25.67
C VAL A 238 -10.08 -5.68 -25.75
N GLY A 239 -9.16 -6.56 -25.38
CA GLY A 239 -7.71 -6.30 -25.36
C GLY A 239 -7.28 -5.38 -24.22
N VAL A 240 -8.08 -5.32 -23.14
CA VAL A 240 -7.78 -4.51 -21.94
C VAL A 240 -7.36 -5.40 -20.79
N ALA A 241 -6.11 -5.28 -20.36
CA ALA A 241 -5.62 -5.98 -19.19
C ALA A 241 -6.05 -5.24 -17.91
N SER A 242 -6.73 -5.93 -17.03
CA SER A 242 -7.08 -5.48 -15.69
C SER A 242 -6.55 -6.48 -14.65
N ILE A 243 -6.47 -6.05 -13.39
CA ILE A 243 -6.02 -6.89 -12.28
C ILE A 243 -7.22 -7.20 -11.41
N PRO A 244 -7.58 -8.49 -11.21
CA PRO A 244 -8.64 -8.86 -10.27
C PRO A 244 -8.23 -8.52 -8.84
N LEU A 245 -9.20 -8.30 -7.96
CA LEU A 245 -8.94 -8.07 -6.53
C LEU A 245 -8.86 -9.36 -5.72
N ALA A 246 -9.54 -10.41 -6.18
CA ALA A 246 -9.41 -11.73 -5.59
C ALA A 246 -8.03 -12.34 -5.91
N PRO A 247 -7.41 -13.05 -4.96
CA PRO A 247 -6.12 -13.69 -5.15
C PRO A 247 -6.18 -14.85 -6.13
#